data_3c093861218cea26d9445e895717a011
#
_entry.id   3c093861218cea26d9445e895717a011
#
_cell.length_a   1.000
_cell.length_b   1.000
_cell.length_c   1.000
_cell.angle_alpha   90.00
_cell.angle_beta   90.00
_cell.angle_gamma   90.00
#
_symmetry.space_group_name_H-M   'P 1'
#
loop_
_entity.id
_entity.type
_entity.pdbx_description
1 polymer ?
#
loop_
_entity_poly.entity_id
_entity_poly.type
_entity_poly.pdbx_seq_one_letter_code
_entity_poly.pdbx_strand_id
1 'polypeptide(L)'
;MAILAMQSAATGLKALNTRLDVIANNIANVNTEGFKSSRVNFEDLLYIERAQPGVENNNGDQRPTGLYIGLGVNTSGTQQDFTQGAPIPGTSPLDMMIQGKGFFKVQVEDSLGGGFAYTRSGNFTTNADNELVLANSNGRRLEPGIQLSDDAISVMVDPSGQVWENVPGNTEAQLVGQVELSVFVNPTGLSQVGENLWTESAASGPPIDGIPGEQNHGSILGGFLEGSNVDPARELIELIRTQRAFEMNSQSIRAADETLQSIAQLRR
;
A
#
# COMPACT_ATOMS: atom_id res chain seq x y z
N MET A 1 -0.70 39.28 5.98
CA MET A 1 -0.66 38.55 4.69
C MET A 1 0.58 37.67 4.61
N ALA A 2 1.80 38.19 4.77
CA ALA A 2 3.03 37.37 4.70
C ALA A 2 3.06 36.17 5.67
N ILE A 3 2.53 36.31 6.90
CA ILE A 3 2.47 35.23 7.88
C ILE A 3 1.57 34.08 7.41
N LEU A 4 0.43 34.36 6.81
CA LEU A 4 -0.47 33.34 6.26
C LEU A 4 0.19 32.61 5.07
N ALA A 5 0.89 33.34 4.20
CA ALA A 5 1.63 32.74 3.09
C ALA A 5 2.74 31.80 3.58
N MET A 6 3.49 32.21 4.62
CA MET A 6 4.50 31.35 5.25
C MET A 6 3.89 30.10 5.90
N GLN A 7 2.76 30.25 6.59
CA GLN A 7 2.07 29.12 7.20
C GLN A 7 1.55 28.14 6.14
N SER A 8 0.93 28.64 5.09
CA SER A 8 0.46 27.82 3.97
C SER A 8 1.62 27.09 3.27
N ALA A 9 2.74 27.79 3.03
CA ALA A 9 3.93 27.17 2.45
C ALA A 9 4.58 26.13 3.39
N ALA A 10 4.60 26.39 4.70
CA ALA A 10 5.13 25.43 5.69
C ALA A 10 4.31 24.14 5.75
N THR A 11 2.98 24.22 5.71
CA THR A 11 2.11 23.03 5.62
C THR A 11 2.34 22.28 4.30
N GLY A 12 2.51 23.00 3.19
CA GLY A 12 2.87 22.44 1.90
C GLY A 12 4.21 21.70 1.92
N LEU A 13 5.24 22.26 2.57
CA LEU A 13 6.54 21.57 2.72
C LEU A 13 6.42 20.28 3.54
N LYS A 14 5.65 20.29 4.63
CA LYS A 14 5.40 19.09 5.44
C LYS A 14 4.71 18.01 4.62
N ALA A 15 3.68 18.37 3.87
CA ALA A 15 2.94 17.47 3.02
C ALA A 15 3.81 16.88 1.89
N LEU A 16 4.66 17.70 1.27
CA LEU A 16 5.61 17.26 0.24
C LEU A 16 6.70 16.34 0.80
N ASN A 17 7.19 16.56 2.03
CA ASN A 17 8.11 15.64 2.69
C ASN A 17 7.48 14.25 2.87
N THR A 18 6.25 14.16 3.38
CA THR A 18 5.54 12.88 3.50
C THR A 18 5.41 12.20 2.13
N ARG A 19 5.14 12.96 1.06
CA ARG A 19 5.09 12.41 -0.30
C ARG A 19 6.44 11.89 -0.77
N LEU A 20 7.54 12.59 -0.49
CA LEU A 20 8.90 12.14 -0.81
C LEU A 20 9.23 10.83 -0.08
N ASP A 21 8.88 10.72 1.20
CA ASP A 21 9.10 9.52 2.00
C ASP A 21 8.35 8.31 1.41
N VAL A 22 7.10 8.50 1.00
CA VAL A 22 6.29 7.43 0.37
C VAL A 22 6.85 7.03 -0.99
N ILE A 23 7.23 7.99 -1.85
CA ILE A 23 7.85 7.72 -3.15
C ILE A 23 9.18 6.96 -2.95
N ALA A 24 10.01 7.39 -2.00
CA ALA A 24 11.27 6.73 -1.69
C ALA A 24 11.04 5.28 -1.21
N ASN A 25 10.03 5.05 -0.39
CA ASN A 25 9.64 3.70 0.03
C ASN A 25 9.16 2.84 -1.15
N ASN A 26 8.34 3.38 -2.05
CA ASN A 26 7.90 2.67 -3.25
C ASN A 26 9.11 2.27 -4.12
N ILE A 27 10.04 3.19 -4.38
CA ILE A 27 11.25 2.93 -5.18
C ILE A 27 12.13 1.87 -4.49
N ALA A 28 12.32 1.94 -3.18
CA ALA A 28 13.13 0.97 -2.44
C ALA A 28 12.56 -0.45 -2.56
N ASN A 29 11.24 -0.59 -2.67
CA ASN A 29 10.54 -1.85 -2.74
C ASN A 29 10.12 -2.28 -4.16
N VAL A 30 10.74 -1.72 -5.20
CA VAL A 30 10.43 -2.07 -6.60
C VAL A 30 10.71 -3.54 -6.93
N ASN A 31 11.71 -4.14 -6.29
CA ASN A 31 12.09 -5.54 -6.47
C ASN A 31 11.55 -6.45 -5.34
N THR A 32 10.72 -5.95 -4.43
CA THR A 32 10.15 -6.74 -3.35
C THR A 32 8.91 -7.47 -3.83
N GLU A 33 8.91 -8.79 -3.73
CA GLU A 33 7.81 -9.66 -4.13
C GLU A 33 6.54 -9.37 -3.32
N GLY A 34 5.40 -9.29 -3.99
CA GLY A 34 4.11 -9.02 -3.35
C GLY A 34 3.96 -7.60 -2.79
N PHE A 35 4.93 -6.70 -2.98
CA PHE A 35 4.83 -5.33 -2.50
C PHE A 35 3.73 -4.55 -3.24
N LYS A 36 3.02 -3.73 -2.49
CA LYS A 36 1.97 -2.85 -3.00
C LYS A 36 2.33 -1.39 -2.77
N SER A 37 2.33 -0.62 -3.84
CA SER A 37 2.66 0.81 -3.81
C SER A 37 1.67 1.57 -2.93
N SER A 38 2.18 2.60 -2.28
CA SER A 38 1.40 3.53 -1.47
C SER A 38 1.36 4.90 -2.11
N ARG A 39 0.26 5.62 -1.94
CA ARG A 39 0.14 7.02 -2.34
C ARG A 39 -0.33 7.87 -1.16
N VAL A 40 0.09 9.14 -1.15
CA VAL A 40 -0.36 10.13 -0.15
C VAL A 40 -1.60 10.84 -0.66
N ASN A 41 -2.62 10.94 0.17
CA ASN A 41 -3.82 11.72 -0.06
C ASN A 41 -3.70 13.06 0.67
N PHE A 42 -4.01 14.14 -0.02
CA PHE A 42 -3.99 15.51 0.51
C PHE A 42 -5.39 16.07 0.56
N GLU A 43 -5.62 16.93 1.53
CA GLU A 43 -6.83 17.72 1.68
C GLU A 43 -6.47 19.17 2.00
N ASP A 44 -7.28 20.12 1.54
CA ASP A 44 -7.12 21.51 1.86
C ASP A 44 -7.59 21.82 3.28
N LEU A 45 -6.97 22.84 3.88
CA LEU A 45 -7.38 23.33 5.19
C LEU A 45 -8.49 24.39 5.03
N LEU A 46 -9.08 24.78 6.15
CA LEU A 46 -10.14 25.78 6.23
C LEU A 46 -9.73 27.09 5.52
N TYR A 47 -10.74 27.80 5.02
CA TYR A 47 -10.58 29.10 4.39
C TYR A 47 -10.98 30.21 5.36
N ILE A 48 -10.19 31.29 5.40
CA ILE A 48 -10.57 32.54 6.07
C ILE A 48 -11.42 33.33 5.11
N GLU A 49 -12.65 33.59 5.50
CA GLU A 49 -13.54 34.49 4.77
C GLU A 49 -13.20 35.93 5.10
N ARG A 50 -12.79 36.71 4.09
CA ARG A 50 -12.51 38.13 4.19
C ARG A 50 -13.66 39.01 3.72
N ALA A 51 -14.45 38.49 2.80
CA ALA A 51 -15.63 39.16 2.28
C ALA A 51 -16.67 38.11 1.85
N GLN A 52 -17.90 38.28 2.31
CA GLN A 52 -19.02 37.40 1.99
C GLN A 52 -19.58 37.68 0.61
N PRO A 53 -19.97 36.66 -0.17
CA PRO A 53 -20.76 36.86 -1.39
C PRO A 53 -22.17 37.31 -1.02
N GLY A 54 -22.83 38.05 -1.92
CA GLY A 54 -24.21 38.49 -1.74
C GLY A 54 -24.41 39.71 -0.82
N VAL A 55 -23.33 40.23 -0.22
CA VAL A 55 -23.45 41.48 0.55
C VAL A 55 -23.63 42.68 -0.40
N GLU A 56 -24.66 43.51 -0.15
CA GLU A 56 -24.98 44.70 -0.93
C GLU A 56 -23.99 45.84 -0.67
N ASN A 57 -23.60 46.54 -1.71
CA ASN A 57 -22.87 47.81 -1.65
C ASN A 57 -23.83 48.93 -1.31
N ASN A 58 -23.27 50.10 -0.96
CA ASN A 58 -24.08 51.32 -0.70
C ASN A 58 -25.02 51.74 -1.86
N ASN A 59 -24.81 51.20 -3.05
CA ASN A 59 -25.64 51.44 -4.25
C ASN A 59 -26.68 50.33 -4.51
N GLY A 60 -26.81 49.34 -3.64
CA GLY A 60 -27.74 48.19 -3.83
C GLY A 60 -27.23 47.09 -4.72
N ASP A 61 -26.00 47.18 -5.23
CA ASP A 61 -25.39 46.08 -6.03
C ASP A 61 -24.86 44.96 -5.12
N GLN A 62 -25.23 43.75 -5.42
CA GLN A 62 -24.76 42.55 -4.67
C GLN A 62 -23.38 42.13 -5.15
N ARG A 63 -22.51 41.79 -4.19
CA ARG A 63 -21.20 41.24 -4.49
C ARG A 63 -21.35 39.83 -5.09
N PRO A 64 -20.89 39.57 -6.34
CA PRO A 64 -21.08 38.27 -7.00
C PRO A 64 -20.19 37.18 -6.46
N THR A 65 -19.02 37.50 -5.85
CA THR A 65 -18.05 36.52 -5.33
C THR A 65 -17.53 36.95 -3.97
N GLY A 66 -17.26 35.95 -3.10
CA GLY A 66 -16.57 36.14 -1.83
C GLY A 66 -15.06 36.19 -1.99
N LEU A 67 -14.36 36.64 -0.94
CA LEU A 67 -12.90 36.59 -0.85
C LEU A 67 -12.50 35.60 0.24
N TYR A 68 -11.99 34.44 -0.19
CA TYR A 68 -11.56 33.33 0.67
C TYR A 68 -10.06 33.16 0.56
N ILE A 69 -9.38 32.96 1.68
CA ILE A 69 -7.93 32.71 1.74
C ILE A 69 -7.72 31.36 2.43
N GLY A 70 -7.15 30.36 1.72
CA GLY A 70 -6.85 29.05 2.26
C GLY A 70 -5.70 29.09 3.28
N LEU A 71 -5.77 28.22 4.28
CA LEU A 71 -4.74 28.08 5.34
C LEU A 71 -3.66 27.07 5.01
N GLY A 72 -3.75 26.42 3.85
CA GLY A 72 -2.74 25.44 3.40
C GLY A 72 -3.32 24.05 3.14
N VAL A 73 -2.49 23.02 3.30
CA VAL A 73 -2.78 21.62 3.02
C VAL A 73 -2.46 20.74 4.21
N ASN A 74 -3.22 19.65 4.37
CA ASN A 74 -2.97 18.60 5.32
C ASN A 74 -2.80 17.25 4.61
N THR A 75 -2.04 16.34 5.20
CA THR A 75 -1.98 14.94 4.75
C THR A 75 -3.12 14.19 5.42
N SER A 76 -4.10 13.75 4.62
CA SER A 76 -5.26 12.99 5.09
C SER A 76 -4.92 11.55 5.44
N GLY A 77 -3.99 10.93 4.69
CA GLY A 77 -3.55 9.57 4.94
C GLY A 77 -2.70 9.02 3.79
N THR A 78 -2.26 7.79 3.97
CA THR A 78 -1.63 6.99 2.92
C THR A 78 -2.56 5.87 2.50
N GLN A 79 -2.72 5.67 1.22
CA GLN A 79 -3.56 4.64 0.65
C GLN A 79 -2.71 3.67 -0.16
N GLN A 80 -2.89 2.36 0.08
CA GLN A 80 -2.26 1.32 -0.73
C GLN A 80 -3.03 1.06 -2.02
N ASP A 81 -2.28 0.76 -3.07
CA ASP A 81 -2.82 0.30 -4.34
C ASP A 81 -2.63 -1.21 -4.47
N PHE A 82 -3.73 -1.95 -4.37
CA PHE A 82 -3.76 -3.41 -4.49
C PHE A 82 -3.90 -3.90 -5.94
N THR A 83 -3.57 -3.06 -6.94
CA THR A 83 -3.47 -3.53 -8.33
C THR A 83 -2.44 -4.65 -8.42
N GLN A 84 -2.70 -5.60 -9.31
CA GLN A 84 -1.85 -6.77 -9.48
C GLN A 84 -0.50 -6.39 -10.10
N GLY A 85 0.58 -6.93 -9.54
CA GLY A 85 1.93 -6.83 -10.10
C GLY A 85 2.15 -7.79 -11.27
N ALA A 86 3.25 -7.63 -11.98
CA ALA A 86 3.62 -8.53 -13.08
C ALA A 86 4.01 -9.92 -12.53
N PRO A 87 3.65 -11.01 -13.24
CA PRO A 87 4.11 -12.35 -12.87
C PRO A 87 5.62 -12.48 -13.15
N ILE A 88 6.35 -13.00 -12.16
CA ILE A 88 7.77 -13.32 -12.25
C ILE A 88 7.91 -14.83 -12.11
N PRO A 89 8.64 -15.52 -13.02
CA PRO A 89 8.87 -16.96 -12.85
C PRO A 89 9.64 -17.22 -11.56
N GLY A 90 9.07 -18.06 -10.71
CA GLY A 90 9.67 -18.49 -9.44
C GLY A 90 10.80 -19.49 -9.65
N THR A 91 11.57 -19.71 -8.61
CA THR A 91 12.67 -20.70 -8.59
C THR A 91 12.26 -22.00 -7.93
N SER A 92 11.21 -21.97 -7.11
CA SER A 92 10.67 -23.11 -6.40
C SER A 92 9.33 -23.56 -6.97
N PRO A 93 9.03 -24.86 -7.01
CA PRO A 93 7.69 -25.35 -7.37
C PRO A 93 6.61 -24.95 -6.34
N LEU A 94 7.01 -24.52 -5.14
CA LEU A 94 6.13 -24.04 -4.08
C LEU A 94 5.83 -22.54 -4.19
N ASP A 95 6.48 -21.84 -5.13
CA ASP A 95 6.18 -20.45 -5.39
C ASP A 95 4.76 -20.34 -5.98
N MET A 96 3.95 -19.44 -5.41
CA MET A 96 2.55 -19.28 -5.77
C MET A 96 2.21 -17.82 -5.98
N MET A 97 1.55 -17.50 -7.08
CA MET A 97 1.02 -16.16 -7.35
C MET A 97 -0.50 -16.19 -7.36
N ILE A 98 -1.13 -15.21 -6.74
CA ILE A 98 -2.57 -15.02 -6.85
C ILE A 98 -2.87 -14.18 -8.10
N GLN A 99 -3.65 -14.74 -9.02
CA GLN A 99 -4.15 -14.03 -10.18
C GLN A 99 -5.57 -13.52 -9.91
N GLY A 100 -5.70 -12.24 -9.64
CA GLY A 100 -6.96 -11.60 -9.27
C GLY A 100 -7.01 -11.19 -7.80
N LYS A 101 -8.20 -11.24 -7.18
CA LYS A 101 -8.43 -10.79 -5.80
C LYS A 101 -8.15 -11.92 -4.80
N GLY A 102 -7.58 -11.58 -3.66
CA GLY A 102 -7.34 -12.50 -2.55
C GLY A 102 -5.99 -12.26 -1.88
N PHE A 103 -5.78 -12.88 -0.76
CA PHE A 103 -4.54 -12.86 0.02
C PHE A 103 -4.32 -14.27 0.56
N PHE A 104 -3.06 -14.65 0.70
CA PHE A 104 -2.70 -15.82 1.48
C PHE A 104 -2.85 -15.47 2.97
N LYS A 105 -3.42 -16.38 3.74
CA LYS A 105 -3.56 -16.28 5.18
C LYS A 105 -2.41 -17.00 5.86
N VAL A 106 -1.72 -16.33 6.76
CA VAL A 106 -0.57 -16.87 7.49
C VAL A 106 -0.74 -16.67 8.98
N GLN A 107 -0.22 -17.62 9.76
CA GLN A 107 -0.23 -17.54 11.20
C GLN A 107 0.82 -16.55 11.69
N VAL A 108 0.42 -15.69 12.62
CA VAL A 108 1.30 -14.74 13.32
C VAL A 108 1.07 -14.85 14.82
N GLU A 109 1.83 -14.11 15.59
CA GLU A 109 1.63 -14.03 17.03
C GLU A 109 0.24 -13.43 17.36
N ASP A 110 -0.39 -13.93 18.44
CA ASP A 110 -1.71 -13.46 18.87
C ASP A 110 -1.79 -11.95 19.16
N SER A 111 -0.63 -11.34 19.46
CA SER A 111 -0.48 -9.88 19.65
C SER A 111 -0.71 -9.08 18.36
N LEU A 112 -0.60 -9.72 17.20
CA LEU A 112 -0.72 -9.14 15.88
C LEU A 112 -1.98 -9.68 15.20
N GLY A 113 -3.01 -8.83 15.03
CA GLY A 113 -4.18 -9.15 14.23
C GLY A 113 -5.00 -10.38 14.66
N GLY A 114 -4.94 -10.77 15.95
CA GLY A 114 -5.70 -11.93 16.43
C GLY A 114 -5.14 -13.28 15.98
N GLY A 115 -3.83 -13.37 15.70
CA GLY A 115 -3.14 -14.60 15.33
C GLY A 115 -3.04 -14.87 13.83
N PHE A 116 -3.64 -14.03 12.98
CA PHE A 116 -3.58 -14.18 11.53
C PHE A 116 -3.14 -12.89 10.84
N ALA A 117 -2.37 -13.04 9.79
CA ALA A 117 -2.03 -11.97 8.86
C ALA A 117 -2.23 -12.43 7.41
N TYR A 118 -2.30 -11.48 6.53
CA TYR A 118 -2.60 -11.67 5.12
C TYR A 118 -1.44 -11.17 4.27
N THR A 119 -1.09 -11.91 3.23
CA THR A 119 0.02 -11.53 2.35
C THR A 119 -0.29 -11.78 0.89
N ARG A 120 0.40 -11.05 0.02
CA ARG A 120 0.47 -11.30 -1.43
C ARG A 120 1.80 -11.94 -1.83
N SER A 121 2.75 -12.01 -0.90
CA SER A 121 3.99 -12.74 -1.15
C SER A 121 3.69 -14.23 -1.19
N GLY A 122 4.02 -14.87 -2.27
CA GLY A 122 3.79 -16.29 -2.51
C GLY A 122 5.07 -17.11 -2.50
N ASN A 123 6.15 -16.57 -1.96
CA ASN A 123 7.40 -17.28 -1.80
C ASN A 123 7.31 -18.21 -0.59
N PHE A 124 6.94 -19.47 -0.84
CA PHE A 124 6.78 -20.49 0.19
C PHE A 124 7.93 -21.51 0.15
N THR A 125 8.25 -22.02 1.32
CA THR A 125 9.21 -23.09 1.52
C THR A 125 8.70 -24.07 2.56
N THR A 126 9.39 -25.17 2.78
CA THR A 126 9.07 -26.15 3.84
C THR A 126 9.94 -25.90 5.07
N ASN A 127 9.36 -26.05 6.25
CA ASN A 127 10.09 -26.08 7.52
C ASN A 127 10.60 -27.50 7.85
N ALA A 128 11.20 -27.67 9.03
CA ALA A 128 11.70 -28.98 9.51
C ALA A 128 10.58 -30.01 9.71
N ASP A 129 9.35 -29.61 9.86
CA ASP A 129 8.16 -30.42 10.02
C ASP A 129 7.43 -30.66 8.67
N ASN A 130 8.05 -30.24 7.55
CA ASN A 130 7.49 -30.28 6.19
C ASN A 130 6.20 -29.47 6.00
N GLU A 131 5.93 -28.50 6.87
CA GLU A 131 4.82 -27.58 6.70
C GLU A 131 5.19 -26.45 5.76
N LEU A 132 4.22 -25.96 4.98
CA LEU A 132 4.39 -24.78 4.13
C LEU A 132 4.48 -23.51 4.96
N VAL A 133 5.61 -22.81 4.82
CA VAL A 133 5.89 -21.55 5.51
C VAL A 133 6.38 -20.51 4.52
N LEU A 134 6.21 -19.23 4.84
CA LEU A 134 6.82 -18.14 4.07
C LEU A 134 8.35 -18.22 4.16
N ALA A 135 9.04 -18.09 3.04
CA ALA A 135 10.49 -18.09 2.94
C ALA A 135 11.09 -16.76 3.44
N ASN A 136 10.73 -16.35 4.64
CA ASN A 136 11.28 -15.20 5.34
C ASN A 136 11.97 -15.65 6.64
N SER A 137 12.63 -14.70 7.33
CA SER A 137 13.34 -14.99 8.59
C SER A 137 12.45 -15.54 9.71
N ASN A 138 11.14 -15.34 9.65
CA ASN A 138 10.19 -15.72 10.69
C ASN A 138 9.45 -17.03 10.38
N GLY A 139 9.51 -17.54 9.14
CA GLY A 139 8.91 -18.83 8.76
C GLY A 139 7.43 -18.93 9.10
N ARG A 140 6.63 -17.94 8.76
CA ARG A 140 5.19 -17.87 9.07
C ARG A 140 4.44 -18.99 8.35
N ARG A 141 3.66 -19.80 9.08
CA ARG A 141 2.93 -20.94 8.53
C ARG A 141 1.74 -20.46 7.69
N LEU A 142 1.52 -21.14 6.57
CA LEU A 142 0.31 -20.95 5.77
C LEU A 142 -0.90 -21.50 6.51
N GLU A 143 -2.05 -20.86 6.38
CA GLU A 143 -3.35 -21.31 6.88
C GLU A 143 -4.35 -21.50 5.72
N PRO A 144 -5.00 -22.67 5.57
CA PRO A 144 -4.86 -23.89 6.37
C PRO A 144 -3.48 -24.54 6.23
N GLY A 145 -2.97 -25.13 7.32
CA GLY A 145 -1.67 -25.79 7.34
C GLY A 145 -1.61 -26.97 6.36
N ILE A 146 -0.62 -26.95 5.49
CA ILE A 146 -0.36 -28.02 4.52
C ILE A 146 0.97 -28.64 4.87
N GLN A 147 0.98 -29.95 5.11
CA GLN A 147 2.18 -30.72 5.46
C GLN A 147 2.50 -31.68 4.31
N LEU A 148 3.69 -31.55 3.74
CA LEU A 148 4.20 -32.41 2.67
C LEU A 148 4.81 -33.70 3.25
N SER A 149 4.86 -34.77 2.45
CA SER A 149 5.54 -36.00 2.83
C SER A 149 7.05 -35.84 2.73
N ASP A 150 7.79 -36.49 3.63
CA ASP A 150 9.28 -36.51 3.64
C ASP A 150 9.87 -37.05 2.33
N ASP A 151 9.15 -37.95 1.67
CA ASP A 151 9.59 -38.68 0.46
C ASP A 151 9.07 -38.01 -0.83
N ALA A 152 8.50 -36.77 -0.79
CA ALA A 152 7.97 -36.12 -1.95
C ALA A 152 9.07 -35.76 -2.98
N ILE A 153 8.96 -36.32 -4.20
CA ILE A 153 9.90 -36.05 -5.31
C ILE A 153 9.59 -34.71 -5.98
N SER A 154 8.32 -34.43 -6.17
CA SER A 154 7.86 -33.15 -6.80
C SER A 154 6.52 -32.74 -6.24
N VAL A 155 6.33 -31.42 -6.14
CA VAL A 155 5.10 -30.80 -5.71
C VAL A 155 4.57 -29.94 -6.85
N MET A 156 3.26 -29.94 -7.04
CA MET A 156 2.57 -29.13 -8.03
C MET A 156 1.37 -28.43 -7.37
N VAL A 157 1.16 -27.18 -7.68
CA VAL A 157 -0.01 -26.42 -7.24
C VAL A 157 -0.91 -26.14 -8.43
N ASP A 158 -2.18 -26.53 -8.32
CA ASP A 158 -3.19 -26.33 -9.35
C ASP A 158 -3.84 -24.94 -9.23
N PRO A 159 -4.41 -24.35 -10.30
CA PRO A 159 -5.14 -23.09 -10.26
C PRO A 159 -6.29 -22.98 -9.25
N SER A 160 -6.85 -24.11 -8.82
CA SER A 160 -7.85 -24.22 -7.76
C SER A 160 -7.25 -24.20 -6.34
N GLY A 161 -5.92 -24.09 -6.20
CA GLY A 161 -5.22 -24.09 -4.91
C GLY A 161 -4.96 -25.48 -4.33
N GLN A 162 -5.23 -26.53 -5.07
CA GLN A 162 -4.91 -27.90 -4.65
C GLN A 162 -3.41 -28.14 -4.77
N VAL A 163 -2.82 -28.66 -3.69
CA VAL A 163 -1.41 -29.03 -3.64
C VAL A 163 -1.28 -30.54 -3.81
N TRP A 164 -0.61 -30.91 -4.88
CA TRP A 164 -0.37 -32.30 -5.26
C TRP A 164 1.09 -32.64 -5.07
N GLU A 165 1.35 -33.85 -4.55
CA GLU A 165 2.71 -34.41 -4.43
C GLU A 165 2.84 -35.71 -5.18
N ASN A 166 4.05 -35.96 -5.71
CA ASN A 166 4.44 -37.26 -6.24
C ASN A 166 5.40 -37.93 -5.28
N VAL A 167 5.01 -39.13 -4.81
CA VAL A 167 5.81 -39.94 -3.88
C VAL A 167 6.39 -41.14 -4.63
N PRO A 168 7.64 -41.56 -4.32
CA PRO A 168 8.25 -42.75 -4.95
C PRO A 168 7.37 -43.97 -4.72
N GLY A 169 7.08 -44.68 -5.80
CA GLY A 169 6.27 -45.92 -5.75
C GLY A 169 4.80 -45.75 -6.08
N ASN A 170 4.27 -44.52 -6.12
CA ASN A 170 2.96 -44.21 -6.63
C ASN A 170 3.05 -43.58 -8.03
N THR A 171 2.23 -44.06 -8.97
CA THR A 171 2.17 -43.53 -10.35
C THR A 171 1.23 -42.32 -10.44
N GLU A 172 0.38 -42.13 -9.45
CA GLU A 172 -0.61 -41.06 -9.40
C GLU A 172 -0.21 -40.00 -8.34
N ALA A 173 -0.37 -38.72 -8.69
CA ALA A 173 -0.17 -37.63 -7.76
C ALA A 173 -1.21 -37.70 -6.63
N GLN A 174 -0.78 -37.49 -5.39
CA GLN A 174 -1.65 -37.46 -4.21
C GLN A 174 -2.00 -36.05 -3.83
N LEU A 175 -3.26 -35.81 -3.48
CA LEU A 175 -3.71 -34.52 -2.95
C LEU A 175 -3.29 -34.43 -1.47
N VAL A 176 -2.47 -33.44 -1.13
CA VAL A 176 -1.97 -33.20 0.22
C VAL A 176 -2.83 -32.20 0.97
N GLY A 177 -3.28 -31.17 0.28
CA GLY A 177 -4.08 -30.11 0.89
C GLY A 177 -4.57 -29.09 -0.12
N GLN A 178 -5.28 -28.10 0.39
CA GLN A 178 -5.81 -27.01 -0.42
C GLN A 178 -5.46 -25.68 0.22
N VAL A 179 -4.92 -24.79 -0.59
CA VAL A 179 -4.68 -23.39 -0.21
C VAL A 179 -6.00 -22.62 -0.33
N GLU A 180 -6.34 -21.86 0.69
CA GLU A 180 -7.47 -20.98 0.68
C GLU A 180 -7.01 -19.52 0.51
N LEU A 181 -7.86 -18.71 -0.09
CA LEU A 181 -7.64 -17.27 -0.25
C LEU A 181 -8.64 -16.49 0.57
N SER A 182 -8.16 -15.44 1.21
CA SER A 182 -9.00 -14.49 1.94
C SER A 182 -9.24 -13.24 1.11
N VAL A 183 -10.48 -12.82 0.95
CA VAL A 183 -10.88 -11.59 0.25
C VAL A 183 -11.50 -10.63 1.25
N PHE A 184 -11.19 -9.34 1.11
CA PHE A 184 -11.76 -8.27 1.92
C PHE A 184 -12.70 -7.40 1.11
N VAL A 185 -13.75 -6.88 1.75
CA VAL A 185 -14.66 -5.91 1.14
C VAL A 185 -13.91 -4.61 0.83
N ASN A 186 -13.04 -4.18 1.73
CA ASN A 186 -12.19 -3.00 1.55
C ASN A 186 -10.71 -3.32 1.84
N PRO A 187 -9.94 -3.76 0.83
CA PRO A 187 -8.52 -4.07 1.02
C PRO A 187 -7.68 -2.88 1.47
N THR A 188 -8.06 -1.64 1.07
CA THR A 188 -7.32 -0.44 1.45
C THR A 188 -7.44 -0.09 2.93
N GLY A 189 -8.39 -0.69 3.62
CA GLY A 189 -8.58 -0.56 5.07
C GLY A 189 -7.73 -1.51 5.90
N LEU A 190 -6.96 -2.43 5.29
CA LEU A 190 -6.06 -3.32 6.00
C LEU A 190 -4.93 -2.54 6.69
N SER A 191 -4.54 -2.99 7.88
CA SER A 191 -3.43 -2.40 8.64
C SER A 191 -2.12 -3.07 8.25
N GLN A 192 -1.09 -2.26 7.96
CA GLN A 192 0.25 -2.75 7.63
C GLN A 192 1.03 -3.10 8.89
N VAL A 193 1.61 -4.28 8.93
CA VAL A 193 2.42 -4.75 10.07
C VAL A 193 3.91 -4.80 9.74
N GLY A 194 4.27 -4.70 8.46
CA GLY A 194 5.62 -4.97 7.95
C GLY A 194 5.71 -6.37 7.35
N GLU A 195 6.88 -6.76 6.85
CA GLU A 195 7.15 -8.09 6.24
C GLU A 195 6.20 -8.44 5.06
N ASN A 196 5.63 -7.46 4.37
CA ASN A 196 4.56 -7.62 3.38
C ASN A 196 3.30 -8.32 3.96
N LEU A 197 3.05 -8.09 5.25
CA LEU A 197 1.89 -8.60 5.98
C LEU A 197 0.90 -7.49 6.28
N TRP A 198 -0.36 -7.84 6.18
CA TRP A 198 -1.51 -7.00 6.55
C TRP A 198 -2.36 -7.72 7.58
N THR A 199 -2.95 -6.97 8.47
CA THR A 199 -3.93 -7.48 9.44
C THR A 199 -5.29 -6.86 9.20
N GLU A 200 -6.34 -7.56 9.62
CA GLU A 200 -7.70 -7.03 9.54
C GLU A 200 -7.85 -5.78 10.42
N SER A 201 -8.73 -4.91 10.01
CA SER A 201 -9.13 -3.73 10.77
C SER A 201 -10.64 -3.53 10.71
N ALA A 202 -11.16 -2.67 11.56
CA ALA A 202 -12.58 -2.29 11.48
C ALA A 202 -12.96 -1.66 10.13
N ALA A 203 -11.98 -1.11 9.39
CA ALA A 203 -12.21 -0.49 8.09
C ALA A 203 -12.14 -1.49 6.92
N SER A 204 -11.43 -2.60 7.05
CA SER A 204 -11.35 -3.65 6.03
C SER A 204 -12.59 -4.55 6.00
N GLY A 205 -13.24 -4.70 7.16
CA GLY A 205 -14.22 -5.76 7.42
C GLY A 205 -13.54 -7.12 7.67
N PRO A 206 -14.32 -8.15 8.04
CA PRO A 206 -13.81 -9.49 8.28
C PRO A 206 -13.33 -10.15 6.98
N PRO A 207 -12.37 -11.09 7.06
CA PRO A 207 -11.94 -11.88 5.91
C PRO A 207 -13.07 -12.79 5.42
N ILE A 208 -13.14 -12.97 4.12
CA ILE A 208 -14.02 -13.94 3.47
C ILE A 208 -13.09 -14.99 2.87
N ASP A 209 -12.97 -16.11 3.55
CA ASP A 209 -12.12 -17.20 3.12
C ASP A 209 -12.86 -18.05 2.08
N GLY A 210 -12.15 -18.56 1.07
CA GLY A 210 -12.74 -19.36 0.02
C GLY A 210 -11.72 -20.02 -0.89
N ILE A 211 -12.22 -20.92 -1.71
CA ILE A 211 -11.42 -21.70 -2.67
C ILE A 211 -11.01 -20.81 -3.83
N PRO A 212 -9.71 -20.85 -4.25
CA PRO A 212 -9.24 -20.13 -5.42
C PRO A 212 -10.03 -20.50 -6.69
N GLY A 213 -10.36 -19.47 -7.49
CA GLY A 213 -11.16 -19.64 -8.72
C GLY A 213 -12.67 -19.69 -8.53
N GLU A 214 -13.16 -19.76 -7.29
CA GLU A 214 -14.60 -19.76 -7.01
C GLU A 214 -15.10 -18.39 -6.53
N GLN A 215 -16.37 -18.10 -6.77
CA GLN A 215 -17.06 -16.87 -6.35
C GLN A 215 -16.34 -15.58 -6.77
N ASN A 216 -15.65 -14.91 -5.88
CA ASN A 216 -14.93 -13.66 -6.14
C ASN A 216 -13.43 -13.79 -5.79
N HIS A 217 -12.96 -15.02 -5.59
CA HIS A 217 -11.56 -15.32 -5.29
C HIS A 217 -10.77 -15.47 -6.58
N GLY A 218 -9.54 -14.94 -6.60
CA GLY A 218 -8.61 -15.14 -7.71
C GLY A 218 -8.18 -16.60 -7.82
N SER A 219 -7.54 -16.97 -8.92
CA SER A 219 -6.91 -18.28 -9.09
C SER A 219 -5.45 -18.23 -8.66
N ILE A 220 -4.87 -19.39 -8.38
CA ILE A 220 -3.44 -19.53 -8.06
C ILE A 220 -2.68 -19.93 -9.32
N LEU A 221 -1.53 -19.31 -9.53
CA LEU A 221 -0.57 -19.68 -10.55
C LEU A 221 0.67 -20.24 -9.86
N GLY A 222 0.86 -21.56 -9.91
CA GLY A 222 2.02 -22.25 -9.34
C GLY A 222 3.30 -21.99 -10.13
N GLY A 223 4.44 -21.92 -9.46
CA GLY A 223 5.75 -21.65 -10.06
C GLY A 223 6.00 -20.20 -10.45
N PHE A 224 5.16 -19.28 -10.01
CA PHE A 224 5.30 -17.84 -10.24
C PHE A 224 5.16 -17.05 -8.95
N LEU A 225 5.79 -15.88 -8.92
CA LEU A 225 5.69 -14.90 -7.83
C LEU A 225 5.04 -13.62 -8.35
N GLU A 226 4.34 -12.91 -7.48
CA GLU A 226 3.83 -11.59 -7.80
C GLU A 226 4.93 -10.55 -7.62
N GLY A 227 5.31 -9.86 -8.69
CA GLY A 227 6.23 -8.73 -8.60
C GLY A 227 5.58 -7.51 -7.94
N SER A 228 6.40 -6.56 -7.54
CA SER A 228 5.93 -5.25 -7.09
C SER A 228 5.08 -4.58 -8.19
N ASN A 229 4.01 -3.89 -7.79
CA ASN A 229 3.21 -3.07 -8.71
C ASN A 229 3.76 -1.65 -8.90
N VAL A 230 4.97 -1.39 -8.41
CA VAL A 230 5.66 -0.10 -8.55
C VAL A 230 6.25 0.03 -9.96
N ASP A 231 5.92 1.12 -10.64
CA ASP A 231 6.59 1.53 -11.88
C ASP A 231 7.75 2.50 -11.55
N PRO A 232 9.01 2.06 -11.65
CA PRO A 232 10.15 2.89 -11.26
C PRO A 232 10.27 4.18 -12.08
N ALA A 233 9.89 4.16 -13.36
CA ALA A 233 9.97 5.34 -14.22
C ALA A 233 8.95 6.40 -13.78
N ARG A 234 7.73 5.97 -13.46
CA ARG A 234 6.67 6.85 -12.96
C ARG A 234 7.04 7.42 -11.59
N GLU A 235 7.55 6.61 -10.65
CA GLU A 235 7.96 7.06 -9.33
C GLU A 235 9.13 8.07 -9.39
N LEU A 236 10.11 7.86 -10.26
CA LEU A 236 11.19 8.82 -10.48
C LEU A 236 10.69 10.17 -11.01
N ILE A 237 9.75 10.16 -11.94
CA ILE A 237 9.12 11.39 -12.43
C ILE A 237 8.37 12.12 -11.31
N GLU A 238 7.62 11.38 -10.49
CA GLU A 238 6.90 11.95 -9.35
C GLU A 238 7.86 12.49 -8.28
N LEU A 239 8.99 11.82 -8.06
CA LEU A 239 10.05 12.29 -7.17
C LEU A 239 10.61 13.63 -7.65
N ILE A 240 10.98 13.75 -8.93
CA ILE A 240 11.49 15.00 -9.50
C ILE A 240 10.44 16.14 -9.41
N ARG A 241 9.18 15.84 -9.71
CA ARG A 241 8.06 16.81 -9.57
C ARG A 241 7.90 17.30 -8.14
N THR A 242 7.97 16.36 -7.18
CA THR A 242 7.82 16.66 -5.76
C THR A 242 9.00 17.47 -5.23
N GLN A 243 10.23 17.14 -5.65
CA GLN A 243 11.43 17.93 -5.32
C GLN A 243 11.33 19.37 -5.86
N ARG A 244 10.93 19.53 -7.12
CA ARG A 244 10.72 20.89 -7.68
C ARG A 244 9.64 21.67 -6.95
N ALA A 245 8.54 21.01 -6.58
CA ALA A 245 7.48 21.65 -5.79
C ALA A 245 7.99 22.06 -4.39
N PHE A 246 8.83 21.25 -3.78
CA PHE A 246 9.49 21.56 -2.50
C PHE A 246 10.42 22.77 -2.63
N GLU A 247 11.23 22.86 -3.68
CA GLU A 247 12.09 24.00 -3.96
C GLU A 247 11.27 25.28 -4.15
N MET A 248 10.19 25.23 -4.93
CA MET A 248 9.31 26.38 -5.15
C MET A 248 8.65 26.86 -3.85
N ASN A 249 8.17 25.96 -3.00
CA ASN A 249 7.61 26.30 -1.69
C ASN A 249 8.68 26.90 -0.75
N SER A 250 9.90 26.39 -0.77
CA SER A 250 11.03 26.93 -0.01
C SER A 250 11.39 28.36 -0.48
N GLN A 251 11.39 28.60 -1.79
CA GLN A 251 11.59 29.95 -2.35
C GLN A 251 10.47 30.91 -1.94
N SER A 252 9.22 30.45 -1.92
CA SER A 252 8.07 31.25 -1.47
C SER A 252 8.21 31.68 -0.01
N ILE A 253 8.73 30.81 0.87
CA ILE A 253 9.02 31.17 2.27
C ILE A 253 10.12 32.22 2.36
N ARG A 254 11.22 32.07 1.60
CA ARG A 254 12.30 33.07 1.56
C ARG A 254 11.82 34.43 1.07
N ALA A 255 11.03 34.46 0.00
CA ALA A 255 10.46 35.70 -0.50
C ALA A 255 9.52 36.36 0.51
N ALA A 256 8.73 35.57 1.25
CA ALA A 256 7.88 36.10 2.34
C ALA A 256 8.73 36.64 3.51
N ASP A 257 9.83 36.02 3.87
CA ASP A 257 10.75 36.48 4.90
C ASP A 257 11.45 37.80 4.48
N GLU A 258 11.94 37.91 3.25
CA GLU A 258 12.54 39.10 2.69
C GLU A 258 11.54 40.29 2.69
N THR A 259 10.27 40.02 2.37
CA THR A 259 9.23 41.08 2.46
C THR A 259 8.99 41.53 3.89
N LEU A 260 9.00 40.63 4.87
CA LEU A 260 8.88 41.00 6.28
C LEU A 260 10.08 41.77 6.79
N GLN A 261 11.30 41.42 6.39
CA GLN A 261 12.53 42.13 6.73
C GLN A 261 12.50 43.56 6.15
N SER A 262 12.08 43.70 4.89
CA SER A 262 11.95 44.99 4.24
C SER A 262 10.94 45.91 4.97
N ILE A 263 9.79 45.34 5.40
CA ILE A 263 8.79 46.08 6.20
C ILE A 263 9.37 46.45 7.58
N ALA A 264 10.13 45.61 8.21
CA ALA A 264 10.75 45.89 9.50
C ALA A 264 11.79 47.00 9.40
N GLN A 265 12.52 47.09 8.28
CA GLN A 265 13.48 48.19 8.01
C GLN A 265 12.80 49.52 7.75
N LEU A 266 11.64 49.54 7.07
CA LEU A 266 10.87 50.77 6.81
C LEU A 266 10.24 51.36 8.08
N ARG A 267 10.16 50.60 9.16
CA ARG A 267 9.59 51.04 10.45
C ARG A 267 10.63 51.72 11.38
N ARG A 268 11.88 51.70 11.01
CA ARG A 268 12.95 52.47 11.69
C ARG A 268 13.14 53.81 11.05
#